data_807218245d80aec23b1d3989d09129f0
#
_entry.id   807218245d80aec23b1d3989d09129f0
#
_cell.length_a   1.000
_cell.length_b   1.000
_cell.length_c   1.000
_cell.angle_alpha   90.00
_cell.angle_beta   90.00
_cell.angle_gamma   90.00
#
_symmetry.space_group_name_H-M   'P 1'
#
loop_
_entity.id
_entity.type
_entity.pdbx_description
1 polymer ?
#
loop_
_entity_poly.entity_id
_entity_poly.type
_entity_poly.pdbx_seq_one_letter_code
_entity_poly.pdbx_strand_id
1 'polypeptide(L)'
;MKPIYSLLVSGLVILTSWQAIEQAQALVPNIDSLQQVLIQETNPVKRLSLKRQIADLSMKTAKLEDRCRVFEDFTALVEEDVYMLNLREKDYLQHYYEYRLDEEGNRIEPHDSIKQKELYYTQEGLQIVELGEGVVELALSPAFFAKYLSQLPAHYQEYWQLSKDSENIAPDACLVLTWRELGDLIARYEAYAKAYPEQKELFVRLSDNYQYLQMVYMTGTDNTPVANESGALDPELKSEWQRFMKAYPNSLTTELIKEFLQRKNYSDLNAMQERVEEVQKTSNHPLLLASSSL
;
A
#
# COMPACT_ATOMS: atom_id res chain seq x y z
N MET A 1 15.67 5.16 80.76
CA MET A 1 15.97 5.99 79.60
C MET A 1 16.17 5.04 78.40
N LYS A 2 15.20 4.93 77.48
CA LYS A 2 15.35 4.22 76.19
C LYS A 2 15.36 5.26 75.10
N PRO A 3 16.24 5.20 74.07
CA PRO A 3 16.38 6.23 73.11
C PRO A 3 15.31 6.15 71.99
N ILE A 4 14.76 7.28 71.68
CA ILE A 4 13.86 7.55 70.55
C ILE A 4 14.76 7.73 69.31
N TYR A 5 15.07 6.64 68.59
CA TYR A 5 15.73 6.71 67.26
C TYR A 5 15.17 5.62 66.31
N SER A 6 13.89 5.69 65.99
CA SER A 6 13.31 4.69 65.06
C SER A 6 12.22 5.26 64.08
N LEU A 7 12.07 6.57 63.95
CA LEU A 7 10.97 7.12 63.13
C LEU A 7 11.40 8.06 61.99
N LEU A 8 12.70 8.26 61.74
CA LEU A 8 13.18 9.18 60.72
C LEU A 8 13.72 8.50 59.45
N VAL A 9 13.88 7.15 59.44
CA VAL A 9 14.44 6.45 58.26
C VAL A 9 13.35 6.02 57.26
N SER A 10 12.10 5.83 57.74
CA SER A 10 11.00 5.37 56.85
C SER A 10 10.43 6.45 55.92
N GLY A 11 10.56 7.72 56.31
CA GLY A 11 10.04 8.85 55.51
C GLY A 11 10.90 9.21 54.29
N LEU A 12 12.20 9.02 54.41
CA LEU A 12 13.17 9.39 53.33
C LEU A 12 13.15 8.41 52.15
N VAL A 13 12.89 7.13 52.42
CA VAL A 13 12.85 6.08 51.39
C VAL A 13 11.57 6.15 50.54
N ILE A 14 10.45 6.59 51.17
CA ILE A 14 9.18 6.72 50.46
C ILE A 14 9.18 7.97 49.57
N LEU A 15 9.81 9.08 49.98
CA LEU A 15 9.92 10.28 49.18
C LEU A 15 10.80 10.10 47.94
N THR A 16 11.90 9.34 48.05
CA THR A 16 12.78 9.02 46.93
C THR A 16 12.14 8.07 45.92
N SER A 17 11.30 7.13 46.38
CA SER A 17 10.55 6.24 45.50
C SER A 17 9.43 6.97 44.72
N TRP A 18 8.76 7.94 45.34
CA TRP A 18 7.74 8.77 44.66
C TRP A 18 8.37 9.71 43.63
N GLN A 19 9.47 10.36 43.94
CA GLN A 19 10.20 11.20 42.98
C GLN A 19 10.80 10.37 41.83
N ALA A 20 11.26 9.15 42.08
CA ALA A 20 11.73 8.25 41.05
C ALA A 20 10.59 7.75 40.15
N ILE A 21 9.40 7.54 40.71
CA ILE A 21 8.19 7.16 39.95
C ILE A 21 7.69 8.35 39.13
N GLU A 22 7.65 9.56 39.68
CA GLU A 22 7.31 10.77 38.91
C GLU A 22 8.33 11.08 37.81
N GLN A 23 9.63 10.92 38.06
CA GLN A 23 10.67 11.04 37.05
C GLN A 23 10.58 9.91 36.00
N ALA A 24 10.23 8.69 36.39
CA ALA A 24 10.01 7.59 35.45
C ALA A 24 8.74 7.78 34.62
N GLN A 25 7.69 8.37 35.19
CA GLN A 25 6.47 8.76 34.43
C GLN A 25 6.71 9.95 33.49
N ALA A 26 7.63 10.87 33.83
CA ALA A 26 8.06 11.96 32.96
C ALA A 26 8.94 11.50 31.78
N LEU A 27 9.41 10.24 31.80
CA LEU A 27 10.24 9.66 30.74
C LEU A 27 9.45 8.85 29.68
N VAL A 28 8.13 8.67 29.87
CA VAL A 28 7.28 8.08 28.83
C VAL A 28 6.89 9.20 27.86
N PRO A 29 7.37 9.19 26.61
CA PRO A 29 7.03 10.23 25.66
C PRO A 29 5.51 10.21 25.45
N ASN A 30 4.87 11.37 25.62
CA ASN A 30 3.50 11.57 25.24
C ASN A 30 3.41 12.19 23.84
N ILE A 31 2.25 12.17 23.21
CA ILE A 31 2.05 12.67 21.84
C ILE A 31 2.50 14.14 21.72
N ASP A 32 2.15 15.00 22.68
CA ASP A 32 2.49 16.43 22.62
C ASP A 32 4.00 16.66 22.65
N SER A 33 4.74 15.93 23.51
CA SER A 33 6.21 16.03 23.57
C SER A 33 6.85 15.56 22.27
N LEU A 34 6.36 14.48 21.66
CA LEU A 34 6.87 14.00 20.38
C LEU A 34 6.58 14.98 19.24
N GLN A 35 5.42 15.61 19.23
CA GLN A 35 5.05 16.64 18.26
C GLN A 35 5.97 17.87 18.36
N GLN A 36 6.31 18.31 19.58
CA GLN A 36 7.25 19.41 19.78
C GLN A 36 8.64 19.08 19.24
N VAL A 37 9.14 17.86 19.43
CA VAL A 37 10.40 17.39 18.87
C VAL A 37 10.30 17.31 17.34
N LEU A 38 9.20 16.80 16.79
CA LEU A 38 8.98 16.66 15.35
C LEU A 38 9.01 18.00 14.61
N ILE A 39 8.47 19.06 15.22
CA ILE A 39 8.49 20.43 14.63
C ILE A 39 9.91 20.94 14.43
N GLN A 40 10.85 20.57 15.30
CA GLN A 40 12.24 21.01 15.25
C GLN A 40 13.16 20.07 14.46
N GLU A 41 12.70 18.84 14.20
CA GLU A 41 13.52 17.84 13.50
C GLU A 41 13.52 18.09 11.99
N THR A 42 14.69 18.15 11.38
CA THR A 42 14.90 18.38 9.94
C THR A 42 15.38 17.13 9.19
N ASN A 43 15.81 16.10 9.92
CA ASN A 43 16.25 14.85 9.28
C ASN A 43 15.01 13.99 8.92
N PRO A 44 14.74 13.72 7.62
CA PRO A 44 13.54 12.98 7.20
C PRO A 44 13.41 11.62 7.86
N VAL A 45 14.49 10.85 8.02
CA VAL A 45 14.44 9.52 8.65
C VAL A 45 14.08 9.60 10.13
N LYS A 46 14.63 10.59 10.85
CA LYS A 46 14.24 10.82 12.26
C LYS A 46 12.80 11.30 12.38
N ARG A 47 12.34 12.12 11.42
CA ARG A 47 10.92 12.53 11.33
C ARG A 47 10.01 11.32 11.15
N LEU A 48 10.34 10.37 10.25
CA LEU A 48 9.63 9.10 10.09
C LEU A 48 9.55 8.34 11.41
N SER A 49 10.66 8.21 12.13
CA SER A 49 10.70 7.53 13.44
C SER A 49 9.79 8.21 14.48
N LEU A 50 9.80 9.54 14.54
CA LEU A 50 8.93 10.31 15.45
C LEU A 50 7.45 10.17 15.07
N LYS A 51 7.10 10.28 13.79
CA LYS A 51 5.73 10.09 13.29
C LYS A 51 5.21 8.68 13.61
N ARG A 52 6.06 7.66 13.45
CA ARG A 52 5.74 6.27 13.84
C ARG A 52 5.44 6.14 15.34
N GLN A 53 6.25 6.78 16.20
CA GLN A 53 5.99 6.77 17.65
C GLN A 53 4.67 7.47 18.00
N ILE A 54 4.36 8.59 17.35
CA ILE A 54 3.07 9.30 17.51
C ILE A 54 1.91 8.41 17.07
N ALA A 55 2.03 7.76 15.91
CA ALA A 55 1.01 6.84 15.40
C ALA A 55 0.81 5.64 16.36
N ASP A 56 1.88 5.06 16.89
CA ASP A 56 1.82 3.97 17.89
C ASP A 56 1.00 4.36 19.13
N LEU A 57 1.21 5.56 19.65
CA LEU A 57 0.45 6.06 20.80
C LEU A 57 -0.99 6.38 20.43
N SER A 58 -1.21 7.03 19.29
CA SER A 58 -2.54 7.37 18.78
C SER A 58 -3.40 6.13 18.53
N MET A 59 -2.85 5.10 17.89
CA MET A 59 -3.55 3.83 17.63
C MET A 59 -3.93 3.09 18.91
N LYS A 60 -3.10 3.15 19.97
CA LYS A 60 -3.40 2.55 21.27
C LYS A 60 -4.58 3.19 21.98
N THR A 61 -4.77 4.50 21.82
CA THR A 61 -5.79 5.28 22.50
C THR A 61 -7.06 5.48 21.67
N ALA A 62 -6.96 5.38 20.34
CA ALA A 62 -8.07 5.54 19.44
C ALA A 62 -9.10 4.41 19.56
N LYS A 63 -10.38 4.75 19.50
CA LYS A 63 -11.44 3.77 19.30
C LYS A 63 -11.31 3.11 17.92
N LEU A 64 -11.85 1.90 17.77
CA LEU A 64 -11.73 1.14 16.51
C LEU A 64 -12.24 1.94 15.30
N GLU A 65 -13.33 2.67 15.46
CA GLU A 65 -13.95 3.52 14.43
C GLU A 65 -13.06 4.69 13.97
N ASP A 66 -12.19 5.20 14.86
CA ASP A 66 -11.28 6.32 14.58
C ASP A 66 -9.93 5.88 14.01
N ARG A 67 -9.58 4.59 14.11
CA ARG A 67 -8.25 4.09 13.74
C ARG A 67 -7.94 4.22 12.25
N CYS A 68 -8.96 4.11 11.39
CA CYS A 68 -8.77 4.31 9.95
C CYS A 68 -8.26 5.72 9.67
N ARG A 69 -8.88 6.75 10.29
CA ARG A 69 -8.44 8.14 10.14
C ARG A 69 -7.02 8.35 10.69
N VAL A 70 -6.72 7.81 11.89
CA VAL A 70 -5.36 7.89 12.46
C VAL A 70 -4.34 7.27 11.51
N PHE A 71 -4.69 6.16 10.88
CA PHE A 71 -3.82 5.49 9.91
C PHE A 71 -3.66 6.31 8.62
N GLU A 72 -4.74 6.86 8.07
CA GLU A 72 -4.69 7.72 6.87
C GLU A 72 -3.87 9.00 7.11
N ASP A 73 -4.10 9.68 8.23
CA ASP A 73 -3.30 10.85 8.61
C ASP A 73 -1.81 10.49 8.74
N PHE A 74 -1.52 9.34 9.33
CA PHE A 74 -0.15 8.86 9.46
C PHE A 74 0.49 8.54 8.10
N THR A 75 -0.20 7.83 7.21
CA THR A 75 0.33 7.48 5.88
C THR A 75 0.63 8.72 5.05
N ALA A 76 -0.29 9.69 5.01
CA ALA A 76 -0.09 10.95 4.30
C ALA A 76 1.13 11.73 4.82
N LEU A 77 1.30 11.77 6.15
CA LEU A 77 2.42 12.47 6.77
C LEU A 77 3.78 11.81 6.51
N VAL A 78 3.84 10.47 6.46
CA VAL A 78 5.13 9.77 6.21
C VAL A 78 5.52 9.79 4.74
N GLU A 79 4.58 9.83 3.81
CA GLU A 79 4.85 9.97 2.37
C GLU A 79 5.60 11.27 2.06
N GLU A 80 5.25 12.38 2.71
CA GLU A 80 5.98 13.64 2.58
C GLU A 80 7.47 13.49 2.97
N ASP A 81 7.75 12.84 4.10
CA ASP A 81 9.14 12.64 4.55
C ASP A 81 9.91 11.67 3.65
N VAL A 82 9.25 10.66 3.07
CA VAL A 82 9.86 9.77 2.07
C VAL A 82 10.22 10.54 0.80
N TYR A 83 9.32 11.39 0.31
CA TYR A 83 9.59 12.27 -0.82
C TYR A 83 10.81 13.17 -0.55
N MET A 84 10.84 13.83 0.61
CA MET A 84 11.99 14.68 1.00
C MET A 84 13.29 13.88 1.16
N LEU A 85 13.19 12.63 1.60
CA LEU A 85 14.34 11.73 1.70
C LEU A 85 14.87 11.36 0.32
N ASN A 86 14.02 11.05 -0.64
CA ASN A 86 14.42 10.77 -2.03
C ASN A 86 15.14 11.98 -2.66
N LEU A 87 14.65 13.19 -2.42
CA LEU A 87 15.33 14.40 -2.87
C LEU A 87 16.73 14.56 -2.25
N ARG A 88 16.85 14.28 -0.96
CA ARG A 88 18.12 14.36 -0.22
C ARG A 88 19.13 13.30 -0.67
N GLU A 89 18.64 12.10 -0.95
CA GLU A 89 19.47 10.94 -1.31
C GLU A 89 19.62 10.77 -2.83
N LYS A 90 19.24 11.79 -3.60
CA LYS A 90 19.25 11.77 -5.06
C LYS A 90 20.58 11.28 -5.66
N ASP A 91 21.71 11.78 -5.15
CA ASP A 91 23.04 11.38 -5.61
C ASP A 91 23.29 9.87 -5.39
N TYR A 92 22.99 9.38 -4.18
CA TYR A 92 23.08 7.96 -3.85
C TYR A 92 22.19 7.09 -4.75
N LEU A 93 20.95 7.51 -4.97
CA LEU A 93 19.99 6.75 -5.78
C LEU A 93 20.37 6.73 -7.26
N GLN A 94 20.87 7.83 -7.81
CA GLN A 94 21.35 7.90 -9.19
C GLN A 94 22.55 6.99 -9.46
N HIS A 95 23.42 6.79 -8.47
CA HIS A 95 24.61 5.95 -8.58
C HIS A 95 24.42 4.55 -7.94
N TYR A 96 23.15 4.15 -7.67
CA TYR A 96 22.83 2.93 -6.94
C TYR A 96 23.50 1.67 -7.51
N TYR A 97 23.50 1.52 -8.82
CA TYR A 97 24.10 0.36 -9.50
C TYR A 97 25.62 0.44 -9.58
N GLU A 98 26.20 1.63 -9.64
CA GLU A 98 27.66 1.82 -9.63
C GLU A 98 28.31 1.29 -8.35
N TYR A 99 27.58 1.30 -7.24
CA TYR A 99 28.05 0.68 -5.99
C TYR A 99 27.98 -0.85 -5.99
N ARG A 100 27.43 -1.47 -7.01
CA ARG A 100 27.10 -2.90 -7.08
C ARG A 100 27.61 -3.60 -8.32
N LEU A 101 28.22 -2.87 -9.22
CA LEU A 101 28.79 -3.40 -10.46
C LEU A 101 30.24 -2.94 -10.58
N ASP A 102 31.12 -3.82 -11.07
CA ASP A 102 32.46 -3.45 -11.49
C ASP A 102 32.45 -2.82 -12.90
N GLU A 103 33.65 -2.46 -13.42
CA GLU A 103 33.80 -1.85 -14.75
C GLU A 103 33.35 -2.80 -15.88
N GLU A 104 33.35 -4.12 -15.64
CA GLU A 104 32.91 -5.17 -16.56
C GLU A 104 31.41 -5.47 -16.43
N GLY A 105 30.70 -4.84 -15.49
CA GLY A 105 29.28 -5.06 -15.23
C GLY A 105 28.96 -6.28 -14.35
N ASN A 106 29.95 -6.90 -13.71
CA ASN A 106 29.73 -8.01 -12.79
C ASN A 106 29.28 -7.46 -11.42
N ARG A 107 28.43 -8.23 -10.72
CA ARG A 107 27.97 -7.86 -9.37
C ARG A 107 29.11 -7.92 -8.36
N ILE A 108 29.27 -6.84 -7.61
CA ILE A 108 30.19 -6.71 -6.48
C ILE A 108 29.44 -6.38 -5.20
N GLU A 109 30.07 -6.69 -4.07
CA GLU A 109 29.56 -6.27 -2.77
C GLU A 109 29.78 -4.76 -2.55
N PRO A 110 28.75 -4.00 -2.22
CA PRO A 110 28.90 -2.58 -1.90
C PRO A 110 29.86 -2.36 -0.73
N HIS A 111 30.52 -1.19 -0.73
CA HIS A 111 31.35 -0.77 0.39
C HIS A 111 30.56 -0.72 1.71
N ASP A 112 31.21 -0.97 2.83
CA ASP A 112 30.57 -1.07 4.15
C ASP A 112 29.75 0.18 4.53
N SER A 113 30.14 1.37 4.09
CA SER A 113 29.36 2.59 4.32
C SER A 113 28.00 2.57 3.62
N ILE A 114 27.94 1.99 2.43
CA ILE A 114 26.66 1.81 1.69
C ILE A 114 25.80 0.76 2.40
N LYS A 115 26.37 -0.39 2.79
CA LYS A 115 25.65 -1.43 3.55
C LYS A 115 25.08 -0.89 4.87
N GLN A 116 25.83 -0.08 5.60
CA GLN A 116 25.37 0.55 6.84
C GLN A 116 24.24 1.54 6.59
N LYS A 117 24.31 2.34 5.51
CA LYS A 117 23.24 3.27 5.09
C LYS A 117 21.95 2.50 4.79
N GLU A 118 22.03 1.42 4.04
CA GLU A 118 20.88 0.58 3.68
C GLU A 118 20.27 -0.16 4.87
N LEU A 119 21.14 -0.66 5.76
CA LEU A 119 20.69 -1.25 7.01
C LEU A 119 19.91 -0.24 7.85
N TYR A 120 20.38 0.99 7.93
CA TYR A 120 19.69 2.06 8.64
C TYR A 120 18.31 2.34 8.02
N TYR A 121 18.20 2.44 6.69
CA TYR A 121 16.91 2.61 6.03
C TYR A 121 15.96 1.44 6.32
N THR A 122 16.46 0.22 6.21
CA THR A 122 15.66 -0.99 6.50
C THR A 122 15.15 -1.01 7.94
N GLN A 123 15.98 -0.62 8.92
CA GLN A 123 15.58 -0.55 10.33
C GLN A 123 14.47 0.49 10.56
N GLU A 124 14.46 1.57 9.78
CA GLU A 124 13.41 2.59 9.83
C GLU A 124 12.20 2.26 8.94
N GLY A 125 12.15 1.07 8.36
CA GLY A 125 11.01 0.56 7.59
C GLY A 125 10.99 1.01 6.14
N LEU A 126 12.13 1.44 5.60
CA LEU A 126 12.31 1.81 4.21
C LEU A 126 12.90 0.63 3.41
N GLN A 127 12.65 0.64 2.11
CA GLN A 127 13.26 -0.28 1.15
C GLN A 127 13.64 0.48 -0.12
N ILE A 128 14.60 -0.07 -0.87
CA ILE A 128 14.87 0.38 -2.24
C ILE A 128 13.89 -0.32 -3.18
N VAL A 129 13.25 0.44 -4.06
CA VAL A 129 12.36 -0.06 -5.12
C VAL A 129 12.92 0.36 -6.47
N GLU A 130 12.92 -0.55 -7.42
CA GLU A 130 13.25 -0.29 -8.82
C GLU A 130 11.98 0.08 -9.59
N LEU A 131 12.04 1.21 -10.30
CA LEU A 131 10.90 1.73 -11.08
C LEU A 131 11.00 1.41 -12.59
N GLY A 132 12.05 0.69 -13.00
CA GLY A 132 12.37 0.44 -14.41
C GLY A 132 13.51 1.34 -14.92
N GLU A 133 14.14 0.93 -16.04
CA GLU A 133 15.22 1.66 -16.71
C GLU A 133 16.40 2.06 -15.80
N GLY A 134 16.65 1.29 -14.73
CA GLY A 134 17.71 1.59 -13.77
C GLY A 134 17.40 2.70 -12.77
N VAL A 135 16.17 3.21 -12.77
CA VAL A 135 15.73 4.20 -11.79
C VAL A 135 15.34 3.51 -10.49
N VAL A 136 15.85 3.99 -9.37
CA VAL A 136 15.51 3.46 -8.04
C VAL A 136 15.09 4.60 -7.10
N GLU A 137 14.24 4.25 -6.15
CA GLU A 137 13.82 5.16 -5.08
C GLU A 137 13.74 4.46 -3.73
N LEU A 138 13.71 5.25 -2.66
CA LEU A 138 13.33 4.79 -1.32
C LEU A 138 11.81 4.82 -1.19
N ALA A 139 11.24 3.72 -0.73
CA ALA A 139 9.82 3.59 -0.43
C ALA A 139 9.61 2.98 0.95
N LEU A 140 8.41 3.15 1.52
CA LEU A 140 8.03 2.44 2.74
C LEU A 140 7.83 0.96 2.42
N SER A 141 8.40 0.09 3.25
CA SER A 141 8.24 -1.34 3.08
C SER A 141 6.80 -1.79 3.45
N PRO A 142 6.28 -2.87 2.85
CA PRO A 142 4.98 -3.42 3.26
C PRO A 142 4.92 -3.76 4.75
N ALA A 143 6.03 -4.21 5.35
CA ALA A 143 6.13 -4.51 6.77
C ALA A 143 5.96 -3.27 7.66
N PHE A 144 6.27 -2.06 7.15
CA PHE A 144 6.06 -0.82 7.87
C PHE A 144 4.59 -0.61 8.26
N PHE A 145 3.67 -0.94 7.36
CA PHE A 145 2.23 -0.78 7.56
C PHE A 145 1.56 -1.98 8.22
N ALA A 146 2.13 -3.18 8.12
CA ALA A 146 1.49 -4.43 8.58
C ALA A 146 1.05 -4.38 10.05
N LYS A 147 1.86 -3.77 10.91
CA LYS A 147 1.57 -3.58 12.33
C LYS A 147 0.30 -2.78 12.58
N TYR A 148 0.03 -1.75 11.77
CA TYR A 148 -1.13 -0.89 11.90
C TYR A 148 -2.36 -1.52 11.27
N LEU A 149 -2.21 -2.09 10.09
CA LEU A 149 -3.30 -2.75 9.36
C LEU A 149 -4.01 -3.80 10.21
N SER A 150 -3.27 -4.61 10.97
CA SER A 150 -3.86 -5.61 11.86
C SER A 150 -4.75 -5.05 12.97
N GLN A 151 -4.70 -3.74 13.22
CA GLN A 151 -5.48 -3.04 14.24
C GLN A 151 -6.70 -2.31 13.67
N LEU A 152 -6.86 -2.31 12.33
CA LEU A 152 -7.97 -1.66 11.64
C LEU A 152 -9.18 -2.60 11.51
N PRO A 153 -10.39 -2.07 11.24
CA PRO A 153 -11.55 -2.88 10.92
C PRO A 153 -11.31 -3.76 9.67
N ALA A 154 -11.92 -4.95 9.63
CA ALA A 154 -11.70 -5.91 8.55
C ALA A 154 -11.99 -5.35 7.15
N HIS A 155 -13.07 -4.56 6.99
CA HIS A 155 -13.38 -3.92 5.71
C HIS A 155 -12.26 -2.98 5.23
N TYR A 156 -11.60 -2.27 6.15
CA TYR A 156 -10.51 -1.37 5.79
C TYR A 156 -9.22 -2.12 5.46
N GLN A 157 -8.93 -3.22 6.17
CA GLN A 157 -7.81 -4.10 5.84
C GLN A 157 -7.94 -4.66 4.43
N GLU A 158 -9.15 -5.12 4.05
CA GLU A 158 -9.42 -5.67 2.72
C GLU A 158 -9.38 -4.59 1.64
N TYR A 159 -9.94 -3.40 1.88
CA TYR A 159 -9.80 -2.23 1.03
C TYR A 159 -8.33 -1.92 0.73
N TRP A 160 -7.50 -1.81 1.79
CA TRP A 160 -6.08 -1.54 1.64
C TRP A 160 -5.37 -2.60 0.81
N GLN A 161 -5.65 -3.86 1.06
CA GLN A 161 -5.05 -4.96 0.30
C GLN A 161 -5.46 -4.93 -1.18
N LEU A 162 -6.74 -4.68 -1.48
CA LEU A 162 -7.22 -4.52 -2.86
C LEU A 162 -6.52 -3.37 -3.56
N SER A 163 -6.41 -2.22 -2.89
CA SER A 163 -5.70 -1.06 -3.42
C SER A 163 -4.25 -1.39 -3.75
N LYS A 164 -3.53 -2.06 -2.84
CA LYS A 164 -2.12 -2.45 -3.04
C LYS A 164 -1.94 -3.51 -4.12
N ASP A 165 -2.79 -4.52 -4.18
CA ASP A 165 -2.74 -5.57 -5.20
C ASP A 165 -3.01 -5.03 -6.62
N SER A 166 -3.61 -3.84 -6.73
CA SER A 166 -3.91 -3.16 -8.00
C SER A 166 -2.84 -2.16 -8.43
N GLU A 167 -1.87 -1.87 -7.57
CA GLU A 167 -0.79 -0.94 -7.92
C GLU A 167 0.13 -1.57 -8.97
N ASN A 168 0.46 -0.79 -9.99
CA ASN A 168 1.48 -1.11 -10.98
C ASN A 168 1.34 -2.52 -11.61
N ILE A 169 0.12 -2.91 -11.97
CA ILE A 169 -0.15 -4.23 -12.56
C ILE A 169 0.36 -4.37 -14.01
N ALA A 170 0.65 -3.27 -14.69
CA ALA A 170 1.09 -3.26 -16.07
C ALA A 170 2.17 -2.19 -16.33
N PRO A 171 3.37 -2.29 -15.70
CA PRO A 171 4.50 -1.42 -15.99
C PRO A 171 4.91 -1.58 -17.46
N ASP A 172 5.24 -0.46 -18.10
CA ASP A 172 5.59 -0.44 -19.53
C ASP A 172 4.56 -1.17 -20.43
N ALA A 173 3.28 -1.07 -20.07
CA ALA A 173 2.19 -1.77 -20.76
C ALA A 173 2.37 -3.30 -20.83
N CYS A 174 3.13 -3.91 -19.92
CA CYS A 174 3.32 -5.33 -19.78
C CYS A 174 2.60 -5.82 -18.51
N LEU A 175 1.61 -6.69 -18.66
CA LEU A 175 0.90 -7.24 -17.50
C LEU A 175 1.82 -8.14 -16.67
N VAL A 176 2.00 -7.81 -15.39
CA VAL A 176 2.84 -8.60 -14.46
C VAL A 176 2.07 -9.71 -13.76
N LEU A 177 0.74 -9.66 -13.78
CA LEU A 177 -0.15 -10.72 -13.29
C LEU A 177 -0.44 -11.71 -14.41
N THR A 178 -0.66 -12.97 -14.07
CA THR A 178 -1.31 -13.90 -14.98
C THR A 178 -2.77 -13.47 -15.23
N TRP A 179 -3.35 -13.86 -16.36
CA TRP A 179 -4.78 -13.62 -16.62
C TRP A 179 -5.69 -14.13 -15.50
N ARG A 180 -5.30 -15.24 -14.88
CA ARG A 180 -6.03 -15.81 -13.74
C ARG A 180 -5.96 -14.92 -12.51
N GLU A 181 -4.78 -14.45 -12.15
CA GLU A 181 -4.59 -13.56 -10.98
C GLU A 181 -5.37 -12.26 -11.18
N LEU A 182 -5.34 -11.70 -12.39
CA LEU A 182 -6.11 -10.50 -12.71
C LEU A 182 -7.62 -10.75 -12.60
N GLY A 183 -8.12 -11.88 -13.13
CA GLY A 183 -9.53 -12.25 -12.99
C GLY A 183 -9.94 -12.48 -11.53
N ASP A 184 -9.13 -13.18 -10.75
CA ASP A 184 -9.40 -13.42 -9.34
C ASP A 184 -9.34 -12.09 -8.53
N LEU A 185 -8.49 -11.13 -8.91
CA LEU A 185 -8.47 -9.79 -8.30
C LEU A 185 -9.76 -9.02 -8.59
N ILE A 186 -10.25 -9.01 -9.84
CA ILE A 186 -11.56 -8.41 -10.19
C ILE A 186 -12.68 -9.01 -9.34
N ALA A 187 -12.72 -10.33 -9.21
CA ALA A 187 -13.73 -11.00 -8.40
C ALA A 187 -13.66 -10.64 -6.91
N ARG A 188 -12.47 -10.40 -6.38
CA ARG A 188 -12.28 -9.89 -5.00
C ARG A 188 -12.85 -8.49 -4.81
N TYR A 189 -12.70 -7.58 -5.78
CA TYR A 189 -13.33 -6.26 -5.76
C TYR A 189 -14.85 -6.37 -5.68
N GLU A 190 -15.46 -7.23 -6.51
CA GLU A 190 -16.91 -7.45 -6.51
C GLU A 190 -17.40 -8.11 -5.19
N ALA A 191 -16.62 -9.06 -4.66
CA ALA A 191 -16.91 -9.68 -3.37
C ALA A 191 -16.82 -8.66 -2.21
N TYR A 192 -15.86 -7.75 -2.24
CA TYR A 192 -15.74 -6.66 -1.28
C TYR A 192 -16.98 -5.76 -1.28
N ALA A 193 -17.42 -5.31 -2.45
CA ALA A 193 -18.60 -4.47 -2.56
C ALA A 193 -19.88 -5.16 -2.04
N LYS A 194 -19.96 -6.48 -2.21
CA LYS A 194 -21.04 -7.30 -1.70
C LYS A 194 -20.97 -7.50 -0.18
N ALA A 195 -19.77 -7.69 0.37
CA ALA A 195 -19.56 -7.94 1.80
C ALA A 195 -19.75 -6.66 2.65
N TYR A 196 -19.45 -5.49 2.09
CA TYR A 196 -19.44 -4.21 2.82
C TYR A 196 -20.25 -3.11 2.10
N PRO A 197 -21.56 -3.32 1.84
CA PRO A 197 -22.38 -2.43 1.00
C PRO A 197 -22.52 -1.01 1.56
N GLU A 198 -22.22 -0.80 2.85
CA GLU A 198 -22.27 0.50 3.53
C GLU A 198 -21.01 1.35 3.28
N GLN A 199 -19.91 0.77 2.77
CA GLN A 199 -18.59 1.44 2.64
C GLN A 199 -18.47 2.25 1.34
N LYS A 200 -19.45 3.11 1.06
CA LYS A 200 -19.56 3.85 -0.22
C LYS A 200 -18.36 4.75 -0.50
N GLU A 201 -17.78 5.38 0.54
CA GLU A 201 -16.59 6.23 0.37
C GLU A 201 -15.36 5.43 -0.11
N LEU A 202 -15.22 4.18 0.40
CA LEU A 202 -14.14 3.31 -0.05
C LEU A 202 -14.41 2.77 -1.47
N PHE A 203 -15.67 2.63 -1.89
CA PHE A 203 -16.00 2.29 -3.28
C PHE A 203 -15.55 3.38 -4.26
N VAL A 204 -15.73 4.66 -3.91
CA VAL A 204 -15.21 5.77 -4.73
C VAL A 204 -13.72 5.63 -4.96
N ARG A 205 -12.97 5.34 -3.89
CA ARG A 205 -11.50 5.17 -3.97
C ARG A 205 -11.05 3.92 -4.74
N LEU A 206 -11.89 2.89 -4.80
CA LEU A 206 -11.61 1.62 -5.52
C LEU A 206 -12.12 1.62 -6.97
N SER A 207 -12.99 2.56 -7.32
CA SER A 207 -13.72 2.56 -8.60
C SER A 207 -12.79 2.58 -9.80
N ASP A 208 -11.83 3.51 -9.83
CA ASP A 208 -10.90 3.68 -10.96
C ASP A 208 -10.02 2.43 -11.15
N ASN A 209 -9.54 1.86 -10.04
CA ASN A 209 -8.79 0.61 -10.09
C ASN A 209 -9.64 -0.53 -10.64
N TYR A 210 -10.87 -0.69 -10.16
CA TYR A 210 -11.76 -1.74 -10.65
C TYR A 210 -12.06 -1.59 -12.15
N GLN A 211 -12.34 -0.38 -12.62
CA GLN A 211 -12.55 -0.09 -14.04
C GLN A 211 -11.32 -0.43 -14.87
N TYR A 212 -10.15 -0.02 -14.41
CA TYR A 212 -8.88 -0.31 -15.08
C TYR A 212 -8.58 -1.82 -15.14
N LEU A 213 -8.72 -2.54 -14.03
CA LEU A 213 -8.53 -4.00 -13.98
C LEU A 213 -9.46 -4.71 -14.97
N GLN A 214 -10.74 -4.34 -15.00
CA GLN A 214 -11.72 -4.90 -15.92
C GLN A 214 -11.37 -4.55 -17.38
N MET A 215 -10.96 -3.32 -17.66
CA MET A 215 -10.51 -2.90 -19.00
C MET A 215 -9.33 -3.75 -19.46
N VAL A 216 -8.27 -3.86 -18.67
CA VAL A 216 -7.09 -4.68 -18.99
C VAL A 216 -7.44 -6.16 -19.18
N TYR A 217 -8.32 -6.71 -18.35
CA TYR A 217 -8.75 -8.11 -18.46
C TYR A 217 -9.52 -8.40 -19.75
N MET A 218 -10.25 -7.40 -20.27
CA MET A 218 -11.07 -7.55 -21.46
C MET A 218 -10.35 -7.19 -22.75
N THR A 219 -9.37 -6.25 -22.69
CA THR A 219 -8.74 -5.70 -23.91
C THR A 219 -7.22 -5.86 -23.95
N GLY A 220 -6.61 -6.28 -22.85
CA GLY A 220 -5.15 -6.39 -22.72
C GLY A 220 -4.46 -5.04 -22.60
N THR A 221 -3.17 -5.08 -22.85
CA THR A 221 -2.26 -3.92 -22.94
C THR A 221 -1.41 -4.04 -24.19
N ASP A 222 -0.66 -3.00 -24.53
CA ASP A 222 0.16 -2.99 -25.76
C ASP A 222 1.17 -4.15 -25.80
N ASN A 223 1.79 -4.49 -24.67
CA ASN A 223 2.78 -5.57 -24.56
C ASN A 223 2.19 -6.90 -24.06
N THR A 224 0.89 -6.93 -23.73
CA THR A 224 0.16 -8.15 -23.37
C THR A 224 -1.20 -8.13 -24.06
N PRO A 225 -1.24 -8.32 -25.41
CA PRO A 225 -2.48 -8.23 -26.16
C PRO A 225 -3.38 -9.44 -25.92
N VAL A 226 -4.70 -9.24 -26.01
CA VAL A 226 -5.72 -10.30 -25.90
C VAL A 226 -5.81 -11.19 -27.15
N ALA A 227 -5.22 -10.75 -28.26
CA ALA A 227 -5.30 -11.45 -29.54
C ALA A 227 -3.96 -11.41 -30.29
N ASN A 228 -3.73 -12.39 -31.15
CA ASN A 228 -2.59 -12.40 -32.06
C ASN A 228 -2.83 -11.47 -33.30
N GLU A 229 -1.83 -11.34 -34.16
CA GLU A 229 -1.88 -10.50 -35.37
C GLU A 229 -3.03 -10.87 -36.33
N SER A 230 -3.52 -12.12 -36.33
CA SER A 230 -4.67 -12.54 -37.14
C SER A 230 -6.03 -12.15 -36.50
N GLY A 231 -6.04 -11.54 -35.32
CA GLY A 231 -7.23 -11.20 -34.55
C GLY A 231 -7.87 -12.39 -33.84
N ALA A 232 -7.19 -13.51 -33.73
CA ALA A 232 -7.65 -14.65 -32.96
C ALA A 232 -7.37 -14.43 -31.47
N LEU A 233 -8.38 -14.68 -30.62
CA LEU A 233 -8.26 -14.58 -29.16
C LEU A 233 -7.15 -15.50 -28.65
N ASP A 234 -6.33 -14.99 -27.74
CA ASP A 234 -5.31 -15.76 -27.05
C ASP A 234 -5.88 -17.00 -26.39
N PRO A 235 -5.34 -18.21 -26.64
CA PRO A 235 -5.90 -19.45 -26.10
C PRO A 235 -5.85 -19.55 -24.57
N GLU A 236 -4.85 -18.96 -23.92
CA GLU A 236 -4.74 -18.96 -22.47
C GLU A 236 -5.82 -18.05 -21.87
N LEU A 237 -5.97 -16.83 -22.40
CA LEU A 237 -7.03 -15.91 -21.99
C LEU A 237 -8.42 -16.50 -22.23
N LYS A 238 -8.65 -17.17 -23.38
CA LYS A 238 -9.90 -17.85 -23.66
C LYS A 238 -10.21 -18.93 -22.62
N SER A 239 -9.24 -19.73 -22.24
CA SER A 239 -9.38 -20.76 -21.21
C SER A 239 -9.69 -20.13 -19.85
N GLU A 240 -9.01 -19.04 -19.54
CA GLU A 240 -9.25 -18.30 -18.30
C GLU A 240 -10.63 -17.67 -18.26
N TRP A 241 -11.11 -17.03 -19.32
CA TRP A 241 -12.48 -16.50 -19.39
C TRP A 241 -13.53 -17.59 -19.16
N GLN A 242 -13.32 -18.81 -19.70
CA GLN A 242 -14.19 -19.94 -19.44
C GLN A 242 -14.15 -20.41 -17.98
N ARG A 243 -12.97 -20.39 -17.35
CA ARG A 243 -12.79 -20.65 -15.92
C ARG A 243 -13.52 -19.61 -15.10
N PHE A 244 -13.29 -18.32 -15.40
CA PHE A 244 -13.87 -17.18 -14.68
C PHE A 244 -15.40 -17.25 -14.66
N MET A 245 -16.04 -17.46 -15.81
CA MET A 245 -17.49 -17.59 -15.88
C MET A 245 -18.06 -18.73 -15.01
N LYS A 246 -17.32 -19.83 -14.88
CA LYS A 246 -17.71 -20.94 -14.00
C LYS A 246 -17.54 -20.63 -12.54
N ALA A 247 -16.45 -19.96 -12.19
CA ALA A 247 -16.12 -19.61 -10.80
C ALA A 247 -16.98 -18.44 -10.28
N TYR A 248 -17.28 -17.47 -11.16
CA TYR A 248 -17.95 -16.22 -10.81
C TYR A 248 -19.17 -15.93 -11.71
N PRO A 249 -20.19 -16.79 -11.72
CA PRO A 249 -21.31 -16.73 -12.68
C PRO A 249 -22.15 -15.46 -12.57
N ASN A 250 -22.10 -14.77 -11.43
CA ASN A 250 -22.88 -13.56 -11.16
C ASN A 250 -22.03 -12.27 -11.22
N SER A 251 -20.79 -12.36 -11.68
CA SER A 251 -19.92 -11.21 -11.88
C SER A 251 -20.40 -10.38 -13.08
N LEU A 252 -20.27 -9.04 -12.97
CA LEU A 252 -20.49 -8.14 -14.10
C LEU A 252 -19.52 -8.46 -15.26
N THR A 253 -18.29 -8.81 -14.93
CA THR A 253 -17.28 -9.22 -15.91
C THR A 253 -17.66 -10.50 -16.65
N THR A 254 -18.40 -11.41 -16.02
CA THR A 254 -18.96 -12.61 -16.68
C THR A 254 -19.93 -12.23 -17.80
N GLU A 255 -20.72 -11.18 -17.66
CA GLU A 255 -21.62 -10.71 -18.73
C GLU A 255 -20.81 -10.20 -19.95
N LEU A 256 -19.76 -9.41 -19.70
CA LEU A 256 -18.85 -8.96 -20.76
C LEU A 256 -18.15 -10.13 -21.47
N ILE A 257 -17.65 -11.10 -20.71
CA ILE A 257 -16.98 -12.29 -21.28
C ILE A 257 -17.95 -13.08 -22.19
N LYS A 258 -19.19 -13.30 -21.76
CA LYS A 258 -20.21 -13.99 -22.58
C LYS A 258 -20.44 -13.29 -23.92
N GLU A 259 -20.52 -11.96 -23.89
CA GLU A 259 -20.68 -11.15 -25.09
C GLU A 259 -19.43 -11.24 -26.00
N PHE A 260 -18.24 -11.07 -25.39
CA PHE A 260 -16.98 -11.04 -26.15
C PHE A 260 -16.67 -12.39 -26.77
N LEU A 261 -16.98 -13.52 -26.14
CA LEU A 261 -16.80 -14.84 -26.71
C LEU A 261 -17.67 -15.13 -27.98
N GLN A 262 -18.65 -14.26 -28.30
CA GLN A 262 -19.39 -14.33 -29.55
C GLN A 262 -18.65 -13.63 -30.72
N ARG A 263 -17.60 -12.85 -30.44
CA ARG A 263 -16.81 -12.19 -31.48
C ARG A 263 -15.98 -13.20 -32.25
N LYS A 264 -15.80 -12.92 -33.54
CA LYS A 264 -14.96 -13.74 -34.43
C LYS A 264 -13.57 -13.13 -34.59
N ASN A 265 -13.42 -11.86 -34.27
CA ASN A 265 -12.19 -11.09 -34.42
C ASN A 265 -12.03 -10.13 -33.22
N TYR A 266 -10.83 -10.09 -32.67
CA TYR A 266 -10.44 -9.28 -31.51
C TYR A 266 -9.38 -8.23 -31.85
N SER A 267 -9.15 -7.93 -33.15
CA SER A 267 -8.21 -6.89 -33.57
C SER A 267 -8.76 -5.47 -33.44
N ASP A 268 -10.07 -5.31 -33.33
CA ASP A 268 -10.71 -4.00 -33.10
C ASP A 268 -10.78 -3.70 -31.59
N LEU A 269 -9.62 -3.30 -31.05
CA LEU A 269 -9.50 -2.97 -29.62
C LEU A 269 -10.34 -1.76 -29.24
N ASN A 270 -10.45 -0.75 -30.11
CA ASN A 270 -11.25 0.43 -29.83
C ASN A 270 -12.71 0.07 -29.59
N ALA A 271 -13.32 -0.72 -30.46
CA ALA A 271 -14.70 -1.16 -30.29
C ALA A 271 -14.88 -2.08 -29.04
N MET A 272 -13.83 -2.77 -28.62
CA MET A 272 -13.84 -3.54 -27.37
C MET A 272 -13.80 -2.61 -26.16
N GLN A 273 -12.91 -1.62 -26.14
CA GLN A 273 -12.77 -0.63 -25.08
C GLN A 273 -14.05 0.19 -24.93
N GLU A 274 -14.59 0.74 -26.02
CA GLU A 274 -15.86 1.47 -26.02
C GLU A 274 -17.00 0.64 -25.38
N ARG A 275 -17.04 -0.66 -25.69
CA ARG A 275 -18.07 -1.54 -25.12
C ARG A 275 -17.88 -1.80 -23.61
N VAL A 276 -16.65 -1.96 -23.15
CA VAL A 276 -16.36 -2.10 -21.72
C VAL A 276 -16.75 -0.82 -20.99
N GLU A 277 -16.37 0.35 -21.52
CA GLU A 277 -16.74 1.65 -20.95
C GLU A 277 -18.26 1.87 -20.91
N GLU A 278 -18.99 1.48 -21.96
CA GLU A 278 -20.44 1.59 -21.99
C GLU A 278 -21.08 0.77 -20.87
N VAL A 279 -20.62 -0.49 -20.68
CA VAL A 279 -21.10 -1.35 -19.59
C VAL A 279 -20.74 -0.76 -18.23
N GLN A 280 -19.53 -0.23 -18.06
CA GLN A 280 -19.12 0.43 -16.82
C GLN A 280 -19.97 1.66 -16.51
N LYS A 281 -20.27 2.50 -17.50
CA LYS A 281 -21.09 3.72 -17.36
C LYS A 281 -22.59 3.42 -17.10
N THR A 282 -23.11 2.31 -17.62
CA THR A 282 -24.53 1.96 -17.51
C THR A 282 -24.86 0.96 -16.41
N SER A 283 -23.84 0.39 -15.78
CA SER A 283 -24.00 -0.62 -14.74
C SER A 283 -24.48 -0.02 -13.42
N ASN A 284 -25.35 -0.76 -12.73
CA ASN A 284 -25.73 -0.47 -11.35
C ASN A 284 -24.81 -1.10 -10.31
N HIS A 285 -23.62 -1.57 -10.72
CA HIS A 285 -22.67 -2.16 -9.78
C HIS A 285 -22.14 -1.09 -8.80
N PRO A 286 -22.08 -1.37 -7.47
CA PRO A 286 -21.72 -0.34 -6.48
C PRO A 286 -20.37 0.35 -6.71
N LEU A 287 -19.35 -0.39 -7.21
CA LEU A 287 -18.04 0.16 -7.53
C LEU A 287 -18.06 1.12 -8.74
N LEU A 288 -19.05 1.01 -9.62
CA LEU A 288 -19.16 1.85 -10.82
C LEU A 288 -20.09 3.06 -10.58
N LEU A 289 -21.13 2.90 -9.76
CA LEU A 289 -22.01 4.01 -9.38
C LEU A 289 -21.29 5.07 -8.55
N ALA A 290 -20.28 4.66 -7.79
CA ALA A 290 -19.53 5.56 -6.92
C ALA A 290 -18.74 6.63 -7.69
N SER A 291 -18.23 6.31 -8.90
CA SER A 291 -17.51 7.26 -9.76
C SER A 291 -18.44 8.29 -10.44
N SER A 292 -19.73 8.00 -10.57
CA SER A 292 -20.72 8.88 -11.22
C SER A 292 -21.24 9.98 -10.29
N SER A 293 -20.83 9.99 -9.02
CA SER A 293 -21.36 10.88 -7.97
C SER A 293 -20.42 12.03 -7.60
N LEU A 294 -19.31 12.18 -8.30
CA LEU A 294 -18.34 13.27 -8.21
C LEU A 294 -18.45 14.19 -9.44
#